data_2f807ab9b78b3b3d575d684ce9cda3f5
#
_entry.id   2f807ab9b78b3b3d575d684ce9cda3f5
#
_cell.length_a   1.000
_cell.length_b   1.000
_cell.length_c   1.000
_cell.angle_alpha   90.00
_cell.angle_beta   90.00
_cell.angle_gamma   90.00
#
_symmetry.space_group_name_H-M   'P 1'
#
loop_
_entity.id
_entity.type
_entity.pdbx_description
1 polymer ?
#
loop_
_entity_poly.entity_id
_entity_poly.type
_entity_poly.pdbx_seq_one_letter_code
_entity_poly.pdbx_strand_id
1 'polypeptide(L)'
;MAGLYAALLLRRAGHQVHIFEGADRVGGRVHTHYFSDEVNQYYEAGAMRIPHSPFQSILFDLIKYLQSFQLPSDKQVELIPYHITSPGNFVYLNRRRPDNVDACSVTPRSVSWPLPADQKEAFQDRSAGDLMLEAVTPLLRKLEVNFVGGFNEICQEFDNFSFRFYLNFVLGWPTDVIDFVETVTSQTNQFSLSVTEIVMEYIDFNTKEWSTIAHGMSRLPQAMAHLVGHNNITLNARVSGIRNESDGRVTVSVLRSCGSTLEEATFDRVIMAIPPTALRMIADRPAWSEKKEIAIRSIHFESLFKMGLRFKTRFWERVGAIPCLGGQSTTDLPIRWIVYPSHGIGDDGPGVLLVYSWMTDADAWLPLTPTERQTLALANLAEIYNGLVDTRDGSIVDVHALLIETSDAVWSARNSTGDAMFLPGQFLSRFEAARSPEANVYFAGEHLSHHHTWIAGALESAWVTVADIVGSTKQLGAPINSGALMLEVDPLQGVEHDEEEEEEEEEADSAALIDAPGWEQASSVGELVFSPHDEQTIGFNSQWDTIAEDHMSPTALLYPAIEPSMRLALLSGPYVSSV
;
A
#
# COMPACT_ATOMS: atom_id res chain seq x y z
N MET A 1 7.46 -10.50 3.76
CA MET A 1 8.23 -9.35 4.32
C MET A 1 8.15 -9.31 5.83
N ALA A 2 6.96 -9.22 6.43
CA ALA A 2 6.80 -9.14 7.88
C ALA A 2 7.51 -10.28 8.64
N GLY A 3 7.33 -11.55 8.23
CA GLY A 3 7.99 -12.68 8.88
C GLY A 3 9.53 -12.66 8.80
N LEU A 4 10.09 -12.24 7.65
CA LEU A 4 11.55 -12.09 7.52
C LEU A 4 12.09 -10.97 8.40
N TYR A 5 11.38 -9.84 8.48
CA TYR A 5 11.80 -8.71 9.31
C TYR A 5 11.68 -9.05 10.80
N ALA A 6 10.58 -9.68 11.21
CA ALA A 6 10.42 -10.18 12.57
C ALA A 6 11.56 -11.15 12.96
N ALA A 7 11.93 -12.05 12.05
CA ALA A 7 13.03 -12.98 12.27
C ALA A 7 14.38 -12.28 12.45
N LEU A 8 14.68 -11.24 11.64
CA LEU A 8 15.90 -10.43 11.79
C LEU A 8 15.93 -9.72 13.15
N LEU A 9 14.82 -9.11 13.57
CA LEU A 9 14.69 -8.42 14.85
C LEU A 9 14.86 -9.38 16.03
N LEU A 10 14.15 -10.51 16.03
CA LEU A 10 14.23 -11.52 17.10
C LEU A 10 15.63 -12.13 17.21
N ARG A 11 16.29 -12.45 16.09
CA ARG A 11 17.68 -12.93 16.10
C ARG A 11 18.63 -11.91 16.68
N ARG A 12 18.46 -10.63 16.34
CA ARG A 12 19.25 -9.53 16.91
C ARG A 12 19.01 -9.40 18.42
N ALA A 13 17.81 -9.70 18.90
CA ALA A 13 17.48 -9.78 20.32
C ALA A 13 17.96 -11.08 21.01
N GLY A 14 18.66 -11.99 20.30
CA GLY A 14 19.21 -13.22 20.83
C GLY A 14 18.29 -14.43 20.83
N HIS A 15 17.11 -14.34 20.18
CA HIS A 15 16.17 -15.44 20.07
C HIS A 15 16.53 -16.40 18.92
N GLN A 16 16.20 -17.67 19.09
CA GLN A 16 16.19 -18.65 18.01
C GLN A 16 14.88 -18.51 17.22
N VAL A 17 14.98 -18.53 15.89
CA VAL A 17 13.82 -18.36 15.01
C VAL A 17 13.78 -19.46 13.96
N HIS A 18 12.56 -19.80 13.55
CA HIS A 18 12.34 -20.66 12.39
C HIS A 18 11.15 -20.13 11.58
N ILE A 19 11.28 -20.08 10.26
CA ILE A 19 10.23 -19.64 9.33
C ILE A 19 9.72 -20.85 8.55
N PHE A 20 8.41 -21.06 8.57
CA PHE A 20 7.71 -21.94 7.63
C PHE A 20 7.07 -21.11 6.54
N GLU A 21 7.46 -21.35 5.29
CA GLU A 21 6.94 -20.70 4.10
C GLU A 21 6.22 -21.72 3.21
N GLY A 22 4.96 -21.43 2.91
CA GLY A 22 4.12 -22.33 2.10
C GLY A 22 4.53 -22.42 0.63
N ALA A 23 5.16 -21.38 0.10
CA ALA A 23 5.67 -21.33 -1.27
C ALA A 23 7.08 -21.94 -1.40
N ASP A 24 7.55 -22.04 -2.63
CA ASP A 24 8.92 -22.43 -3.00
C ASP A 24 9.93 -21.26 -2.92
N ARG A 25 9.46 -20.08 -2.54
CA ARG A 25 10.22 -18.82 -2.46
C ARG A 25 9.83 -17.98 -1.25
N VAL A 26 10.72 -17.14 -0.81
CA VAL A 26 10.45 -16.09 0.19
C VAL A 26 9.85 -14.83 -0.45
N GLY A 27 9.34 -13.91 0.36
CA GLY A 27 8.93 -12.56 -0.05
C GLY A 27 7.41 -12.38 -0.16
N GLY A 28 6.65 -13.45 -0.36
CA GLY A 28 5.19 -13.37 -0.51
C GLY A 28 4.81 -12.47 -1.69
N ARG A 29 4.15 -11.33 -1.41
CA ARG A 29 3.71 -10.35 -2.41
C ARG A 29 4.83 -9.45 -2.97
N VAL A 30 6.07 -9.60 -2.54
CA VAL A 30 7.26 -9.05 -3.21
C VAL A 30 7.83 -10.12 -4.12
N HIS A 31 7.59 -10.00 -5.42
CA HIS A 31 7.92 -11.02 -6.41
C HIS A 31 8.22 -10.43 -7.78
N THR A 32 9.40 -10.72 -8.28
CA THR A 32 9.85 -10.39 -9.62
C THR A 32 9.80 -11.64 -10.49
N HIS A 33 9.20 -11.56 -11.67
CA HIS A 33 9.26 -12.63 -12.68
C HIS A 33 10.32 -12.30 -13.72
N TYR A 34 11.23 -13.23 -13.96
CA TYR A 34 12.30 -13.11 -14.95
C TYR A 34 11.94 -13.98 -16.18
N PHE A 35 11.90 -13.37 -17.35
CA PHE A 35 11.68 -14.08 -18.62
C PHE A 35 12.95 -14.79 -19.11
N SER A 36 14.11 -14.25 -18.81
CA SER A 36 15.41 -14.83 -19.12
C SER A 36 16.48 -14.29 -18.16
N ASP A 37 17.70 -14.83 -18.28
CA ASP A 37 18.87 -14.34 -17.53
C ASP A 37 19.46 -13.04 -18.13
N GLU A 38 18.94 -12.56 -19.24
CA GLU A 38 19.34 -11.29 -19.83
C GLU A 38 18.94 -10.11 -18.95
N VAL A 39 19.77 -9.08 -18.93
CA VAL A 39 19.53 -7.87 -18.15
C VAL A 39 18.22 -7.21 -18.61
N ASN A 40 17.44 -6.70 -17.65
CA ASN A 40 16.20 -5.96 -17.90
C ASN A 40 15.04 -6.78 -18.53
N GLN A 41 15.14 -8.12 -18.55
CA GLN A 41 14.07 -8.99 -19.06
C GLN A 41 13.18 -9.54 -17.92
N TYR A 42 12.60 -8.64 -17.15
CA TYR A 42 11.74 -8.97 -15.99
C TYR A 42 10.61 -7.96 -15.83
N TYR A 43 9.62 -8.33 -15.03
CA TYR A 43 8.62 -7.42 -14.53
C TYR A 43 8.31 -7.71 -13.04
N GLU A 44 7.78 -6.74 -12.36
CA GLU A 44 7.35 -6.89 -10.98
C GLU A 44 5.94 -7.48 -10.92
N ALA A 45 5.88 -8.78 -10.66
CA ALA A 45 4.62 -9.49 -10.47
C ALA A 45 3.92 -9.08 -9.16
N GLY A 46 4.69 -8.60 -8.16
CA GLY A 46 4.21 -8.05 -6.89
C GLY A 46 4.53 -6.56 -6.75
N ALA A 47 5.02 -6.15 -5.56
CA ALA A 47 5.47 -4.78 -5.28
C ALA A 47 6.51 -4.33 -6.31
N MET A 48 6.38 -3.09 -6.81
CA MET A 48 7.19 -2.62 -7.94
C MET A 48 7.90 -1.29 -7.71
N ARG A 49 7.54 -0.54 -6.67
CA ARG A 49 8.01 0.83 -6.45
C ARG A 49 8.03 1.21 -4.98
N ILE A 50 8.86 2.19 -4.64
CA ILE A 50 9.07 2.69 -3.27
C ILE A 50 8.97 4.21 -3.31
N PRO A 51 7.96 4.84 -2.68
CA PRO A 51 7.86 6.28 -2.58
C PRO A 51 8.89 6.83 -1.58
N HIS A 52 9.47 8.00 -1.87
CA HIS A 52 10.32 8.71 -0.93
C HIS A 52 9.48 9.55 0.05
N SER A 53 8.54 8.89 0.70
CA SER A 53 7.72 9.45 1.77
C SER A 53 8.41 9.25 3.12
N PRO A 54 8.22 10.14 4.11
CA PRO A 54 8.72 9.93 5.47
C PRO A 54 8.24 8.62 6.11
N PHE A 55 7.07 8.14 5.72
CA PHE A 55 6.46 6.91 6.21
C PHE A 55 7.18 5.64 5.71
N GLN A 56 7.96 5.76 4.64
CA GLN A 56 8.78 4.66 4.11
C GLN A 56 10.17 4.58 4.75
N SER A 57 10.48 5.43 5.74
CA SER A 57 11.82 5.48 6.38
C SER A 57 12.29 4.13 6.91
N ILE A 58 11.40 3.35 7.50
CA ILE A 58 11.70 1.98 8.00
C ILE A 58 12.21 1.06 6.89
N LEU A 59 11.69 1.20 5.66
CA LEU A 59 12.15 0.42 4.51
C LEU A 59 13.51 0.91 4.02
N PHE A 60 13.72 2.21 3.93
CA PHE A 60 15.03 2.77 3.55
C PHE A 60 16.12 2.41 4.57
N ASP A 61 15.80 2.41 5.86
CA ASP A 61 16.73 2.00 6.90
C ASP A 61 17.05 0.49 6.81
N LEU A 62 16.05 -0.35 6.54
CA LEU A 62 16.31 -1.76 6.25
C LEU A 62 17.22 -1.94 5.03
N ILE A 63 17.00 -1.20 3.95
CA ILE A 63 17.85 -1.27 2.75
C ILE A 63 19.29 -0.86 3.09
N LYS A 64 19.51 0.25 3.80
CA LYS A 64 20.84 0.65 4.29
C LYS A 64 21.50 -0.41 5.16
N TYR A 65 20.72 -1.02 6.07
CA TYR A 65 21.19 -2.12 6.89
C TYR A 65 21.66 -3.31 6.02
N LEU A 66 20.88 -3.73 5.03
CA LEU A 66 21.26 -4.83 4.13
C LEU A 66 22.52 -4.49 3.31
N GLN A 67 22.65 -3.24 2.86
CA GLN A 67 23.82 -2.74 2.13
C GLN A 67 25.10 -2.73 2.99
N SER A 68 24.99 -2.71 4.31
CA SER A 68 26.16 -2.78 5.20
C SER A 68 26.83 -4.16 5.25
N PHE A 69 26.21 -5.18 4.66
CA PHE A 69 26.75 -6.53 4.58
C PHE A 69 27.34 -6.84 3.21
N GLN A 70 28.36 -7.69 3.18
CA GLN A 70 28.90 -8.25 1.95
C GLN A 70 28.00 -9.37 1.41
N LEU A 71 26.90 -8.97 0.79
CA LEU A 71 25.97 -9.93 0.19
C LEU A 71 26.48 -10.45 -1.16
N PRO A 72 26.10 -11.67 -1.56
CA PRO A 72 26.32 -12.17 -2.92
C PRO A 72 25.74 -11.20 -3.97
N SER A 73 26.37 -11.15 -5.14
CA SER A 73 26.00 -10.18 -6.20
C SER A 73 24.54 -10.29 -6.64
N ASP A 74 23.98 -11.49 -6.62
CA ASP A 74 22.56 -11.77 -6.93
C ASP A 74 21.58 -11.36 -5.82
N LYS A 75 22.09 -10.94 -4.65
CA LYS A 75 21.32 -10.52 -3.47
C LYS A 75 21.64 -9.08 -3.02
N GLN A 76 22.48 -8.39 -3.76
CA GLN A 76 22.73 -6.98 -3.48
C GLN A 76 21.46 -6.15 -3.74
N VAL A 77 21.17 -5.24 -2.83
CA VAL A 77 20.00 -4.35 -2.90
C VAL A 77 20.48 -2.96 -3.27
N GLU A 78 20.29 -2.58 -4.52
CA GLU A 78 20.64 -1.27 -5.06
C GLU A 78 19.36 -0.54 -5.47
N LEU A 79 19.20 0.70 -5.01
CA LEU A 79 18.08 1.55 -5.41
C LEU A 79 18.39 2.24 -6.74
N ILE A 80 17.44 2.18 -7.65
CA ILE A 80 17.46 2.95 -8.90
C ILE A 80 16.21 3.81 -8.98
N PRO A 81 16.23 4.94 -9.72
CA PRO A 81 15.05 5.77 -9.93
C PRO A 81 13.89 4.97 -10.54
N TYR A 82 12.70 5.22 -10.03
CA TYR A 82 11.46 4.74 -10.62
C TYR A 82 10.69 5.94 -11.18
N HIS A 83 10.38 5.91 -12.46
CA HIS A 83 9.58 6.95 -13.10
C HIS A 83 8.11 6.64 -12.90
N ILE A 84 7.43 7.41 -12.06
CA ILE A 84 5.98 7.28 -11.85
C ILE A 84 5.22 7.92 -13.03
N THR A 85 5.78 8.97 -13.62
CA THR A 85 5.27 9.64 -14.82
C THR A 85 6.39 9.91 -15.81
N SER A 86 6.00 10.06 -17.08
CA SER A 86 6.87 10.48 -18.19
C SER A 86 6.06 11.36 -19.14
N PRO A 87 6.66 12.34 -19.79
CA PRO A 87 5.95 13.23 -20.72
C PRO A 87 5.18 12.52 -21.85
N GLY A 88 5.58 11.29 -22.20
CA GLY A 88 4.91 10.48 -23.21
C GLY A 88 3.71 9.68 -22.68
N ASN A 89 3.50 9.64 -21.37
CA ASN A 89 2.35 8.95 -20.80
C ASN A 89 1.05 9.65 -21.21
N PHE A 90 -0.03 8.88 -21.32
CA PHE A 90 -1.29 9.38 -21.86
C PHE A 90 -2.49 8.80 -21.10
N VAL A 91 -3.63 9.42 -21.32
CA VAL A 91 -4.93 8.92 -20.91
C VAL A 91 -5.69 8.46 -22.16
N TYR A 92 -6.28 7.27 -22.11
CA TYR A 92 -7.12 6.72 -23.16
C TYR A 92 -8.49 6.38 -22.57
N LEU A 93 -9.46 7.27 -22.79
CA LEU A 93 -10.82 7.14 -22.25
C LEU A 93 -11.86 7.32 -23.36
N ASN A 94 -12.92 6.52 -23.36
CA ASN A 94 -13.98 6.58 -24.35
C ASN A 94 -13.43 6.53 -25.80
N ARG A 95 -12.38 5.73 -26.03
CA ARG A 95 -11.65 5.63 -27.32
C ARG A 95 -11.03 6.97 -27.77
N ARG A 96 -10.69 7.84 -26.83
CA ARG A 96 -10.05 9.12 -27.10
C ARG A 96 -8.72 9.19 -26.33
N ARG A 97 -7.73 9.71 -27.01
CA ARG A 97 -6.42 10.02 -26.44
C ARG A 97 -6.18 11.53 -26.64
N PRO A 98 -6.48 12.37 -25.64
CA PRO A 98 -6.14 13.78 -25.73
C PRO A 98 -4.63 13.97 -25.78
N ASP A 99 -4.19 14.94 -26.60
CA ASP A 99 -2.77 15.22 -26.76
C ASP A 99 -2.20 15.90 -25.50
N ASN A 100 -1.04 15.43 -25.05
CA ASN A 100 -0.25 16.03 -23.96
C ASN A 100 -1.02 16.20 -22.63
N VAL A 101 -1.90 15.28 -22.29
CA VAL A 101 -2.69 15.31 -21.05
C VAL A 101 -2.36 14.07 -20.22
N ASP A 102 -1.76 14.30 -19.05
CA ASP A 102 -1.59 13.25 -18.03
C ASP A 102 -2.88 13.03 -17.22
N ALA A 103 -2.92 11.95 -16.43
CA ALA A 103 -4.10 11.58 -15.66
C ALA A 103 -4.57 12.68 -14.67
N CYS A 104 -3.65 13.45 -14.10
CA CYS A 104 -3.99 14.50 -13.14
C CYS A 104 -4.55 15.76 -13.82
N SER A 105 -4.06 16.05 -15.02
CA SER A 105 -4.47 17.24 -15.80
C SER A 105 -5.75 17.03 -16.62
N VAL A 106 -6.26 15.77 -16.69
CA VAL A 106 -7.48 15.46 -17.43
C VAL A 106 -8.68 16.20 -16.84
N THR A 107 -9.44 16.86 -17.74
CA THR A 107 -10.72 17.50 -17.41
C THR A 107 -11.87 16.76 -18.09
N PRO A 108 -13.11 16.86 -17.62
CA PRO A 108 -14.28 16.32 -18.31
C PRO A 108 -14.36 16.78 -19.77
N ARG A 109 -13.98 18.04 -20.06
CA ARG A 109 -13.94 18.59 -21.41
C ARG A 109 -12.93 17.86 -22.30
N SER A 110 -11.72 17.62 -21.80
CA SER A 110 -10.62 17.06 -22.61
C SER A 110 -10.91 15.64 -23.13
N VAL A 111 -11.68 14.86 -22.38
CA VAL A 111 -12.09 13.47 -22.75
C VAL A 111 -13.56 13.37 -23.16
N SER A 112 -14.26 14.50 -23.29
CA SER A 112 -15.69 14.56 -23.61
C SER A 112 -16.54 13.73 -22.63
N TRP A 113 -16.24 13.83 -21.34
CA TRP A 113 -17.03 13.17 -20.31
C TRP A 113 -18.46 13.72 -20.28
N PRO A 114 -19.49 12.87 -20.18
CA PRO A 114 -20.88 13.29 -20.32
C PRO A 114 -21.44 13.95 -19.04
N LEU A 115 -21.05 15.19 -18.76
CA LEU A 115 -21.66 15.95 -17.66
C LEU A 115 -23.02 16.54 -18.06
N PRO A 116 -24.03 16.50 -17.17
CA PRO A 116 -25.27 17.26 -17.28
C PRO A 116 -25.04 18.78 -17.42
N ALA A 117 -25.98 19.50 -18.02
CA ALA A 117 -25.81 20.91 -18.35
C ALA A 117 -25.59 21.81 -17.11
N ASP A 118 -26.25 21.49 -16.02
CA ASP A 118 -26.15 22.16 -14.72
C ASP A 118 -24.81 21.96 -14.00
N GLN A 119 -24.08 20.89 -14.33
CA GLN A 119 -22.78 20.57 -13.75
C GLN A 119 -21.61 21.13 -14.59
N LYS A 120 -21.83 21.42 -15.86
CA LYS A 120 -20.77 21.85 -16.78
C LYS A 120 -20.08 23.13 -16.35
N GLU A 121 -20.80 24.11 -15.88
CA GLU A 121 -20.22 25.39 -15.46
C GLU A 121 -19.22 25.23 -14.32
N ALA A 122 -19.56 24.38 -13.36
CA ALA A 122 -18.73 24.16 -12.16
C ALA A 122 -17.57 23.18 -12.35
N PHE A 123 -17.69 22.16 -13.23
CA PHE A 123 -16.78 21.03 -13.24
C PHE A 123 -16.09 20.73 -14.58
N GLN A 124 -16.63 21.15 -15.73
CA GLN A 124 -16.12 20.69 -17.03
C GLN A 124 -14.65 21.03 -17.33
N ASP A 125 -14.13 22.07 -16.70
CA ASP A 125 -12.76 22.55 -16.89
C ASP A 125 -11.86 22.33 -15.66
N ARG A 126 -12.36 21.64 -14.63
CA ARG A 126 -11.59 21.25 -13.46
C ARG A 126 -10.90 19.92 -13.70
N SER A 127 -9.60 19.86 -13.38
CA SER A 127 -8.87 18.62 -13.54
C SER A 127 -9.25 17.58 -12.46
N ALA A 128 -9.11 16.29 -12.79
CA ALA A 128 -9.34 15.22 -11.84
C ALA A 128 -8.38 15.30 -10.63
N GLY A 129 -7.13 15.71 -10.87
CA GLY A 129 -6.14 15.90 -9.82
C GLY A 129 -6.48 17.05 -8.86
N ASP A 130 -6.92 18.22 -9.40
CA ASP A 130 -7.32 19.36 -8.54
C ASP A 130 -8.54 19.02 -7.68
N LEU A 131 -9.52 18.32 -8.27
CA LEU A 131 -10.70 17.85 -7.56
C LEU A 131 -10.29 16.90 -6.42
N MET A 132 -9.46 15.92 -6.71
CA MET A 132 -9.00 14.97 -5.69
C MET A 132 -8.22 15.67 -4.57
N LEU A 133 -7.31 16.57 -4.93
CA LEU A 133 -6.52 17.34 -3.95
C LEU A 133 -7.42 18.19 -3.05
N GLU A 134 -8.44 18.86 -3.61
CA GLU A 134 -9.43 19.60 -2.82
C GLU A 134 -10.14 18.70 -1.80
N ALA A 135 -10.55 17.51 -2.22
CA ALA A 135 -11.26 16.57 -1.35
C ALA A 135 -10.42 16.08 -0.17
N VAL A 136 -9.12 15.77 -0.38
CA VAL A 136 -8.28 15.14 0.64
C VAL A 136 -7.49 16.13 1.49
N THR A 137 -7.23 17.37 1.01
CA THR A 137 -6.40 18.37 1.71
C THR A 137 -6.83 18.63 3.15
N PRO A 138 -8.14 18.80 3.48
CA PRO A 138 -8.55 19.02 4.87
C PRO A 138 -8.16 17.88 5.81
N LEU A 139 -8.19 16.65 5.31
CA LEU A 139 -7.86 15.44 6.06
C LEU A 139 -6.35 15.26 6.19
N LEU A 140 -5.60 15.51 5.11
CA LEU A 140 -4.13 15.48 5.14
C LEU A 140 -3.54 16.45 6.16
N ARG A 141 -4.13 17.65 6.30
CA ARG A 141 -3.68 18.63 7.29
C ARG A 141 -3.79 18.12 8.73
N LYS A 142 -4.79 17.31 9.05
CA LYS A 142 -4.89 16.68 10.39
C LYS A 142 -3.70 15.74 10.63
N LEU A 143 -3.32 14.95 9.63
CA LEU A 143 -2.17 14.03 9.71
C LEU A 143 -0.83 14.78 9.82
N GLU A 144 -0.68 15.91 9.12
CA GLU A 144 0.54 16.73 9.17
C GLU A 144 0.79 17.37 10.54
N VAL A 145 -0.26 17.81 11.21
CA VAL A 145 -0.15 18.43 12.55
C VAL A 145 0.27 17.40 13.59
N ASN A 146 -0.39 16.26 13.60
CA ASN A 146 -0.08 15.13 14.49
C ASN A 146 -0.59 13.86 13.84
N PHE A 147 0.31 13.02 13.35
CA PHE A 147 -0.07 11.83 12.58
C PHE A 147 -1.04 10.92 13.35
N VAL A 148 -0.68 10.53 14.57
CA VAL A 148 -1.53 9.60 15.36
C VAL A 148 -2.85 10.24 15.76
N GLY A 149 -2.80 11.49 16.23
CA GLY A 149 -4.01 12.24 16.60
C GLY A 149 -4.92 12.47 15.41
N GLY A 150 -4.36 12.93 14.28
CA GLY A 150 -5.08 13.17 13.03
C GLY A 150 -5.67 11.90 12.45
N PHE A 151 -4.93 10.79 12.47
CA PHE A 151 -5.45 9.48 12.06
C PHE A 151 -6.66 9.08 12.90
N ASN A 152 -6.54 9.17 14.23
CA ASN A 152 -7.65 8.84 15.13
C ASN A 152 -8.87 9.75 14.91
N GLU A 153 -8.66 11.05 14.67
CA GLU A 153 -9.75 11.97 14.34
C GLU A 153 -10.44 11.57 13.04
N ILE A 154 -9.68 11.29 11.98
CA ILE A 154 -10.22 10.87 10.68
C ILE A 154 -11.01 9.56 10.84
N CYS A 155 -10.48 8.58 11.57
CA CYS A 155 -11.19 7.35 11.87
C CYS A 155 -12.51 7.62 12.59
N GLN A 156 -12.50 8.43 13.65
CA GLN A 156 -13.70 8.72 14.44
C GLN A 156 -14.78 9.45 13.64
N GLU A 157 -14.37 10.41 12.81
CA GLU A 157 -15.31 11.23 12.05
C GLU A 157 -15.80 10.53 10.76
N PHE A 158 -14.91 9.79 10.06
CA PHE A 158 -15.17 9.40 8.67
C PHE A 158 -15.00 7.91 8.35
N ASP A 159 -14.38 7.07 9.21
CA ASP A 159 -14.12 5.68 8.84
C ASP A 159 -15.38 4.87 8.50
N ASN A 160 -16.52 5.22 9.07
CA ASN A 160 -17.80 4.58 8.75
C ASN A 160 -18.39 4.96 7.39
N PHE A 161 -17.75 5.89 6.68
CA PHE A 161 -18.20 6.36 5.37
C PHE A 161 -17.26 5.84 4.28
N SER A 162 -17.85 5.47 3.13
CA SER A 162 -17.04 5.31 1.92
C SER A 162 -16.58 6.69 1.42
N PHE A 163 -15.44 6.71 0.71
CA PHE A 163 -14.96 7.96 0.12
C PHE A 163 -15.98 8.54 -0.87
N ARG A 164 -16.69 7.68 -1.63
CA ARG A 164 -17.79 8.10 -2.52
C ARG A 164 -18.92 8.80 -1.74
N PHE A 165 -19.28 8.28 -0.56
CA PHE A 165 -20.27 8.95 0.30
C PHE A 165 -19.76 10.31 0.77
N TYR A 166 -18.52 10.38 1.21
CA TYR A 166 -17.89 11.64 1.62
C TYR A 166 -17.92 12.68 0.51
N LEU A 167 -17.51 12.31 -0.72
CA LEU A 167 -17.54 13.23 -1.87
C LEU A 167 -18.96 13.71 -2.19
N ASN A 168 -19.94 12.81 -2.15
CA ASN A 168 -21.33 13.15 -2.51
C ASN A 168 -22.06 13.93 -1.40
N PHE A 169 -22.05 13.41 -0.16
CA PHE A 169 -22.86 13.97 0.91
C PHE A 169 -22.17 15.03 1.76
N VAL A 170 -20.85 14.96 1.91
CA VAL A 170 -20.10 15.98 2.69
C VAL A 170 -19.64 17.12 1.79
N LEU A 171 -19.06 16.79 0.61
CA LEU A 171 -18.57 17.81 -0.31
C LEU A 171 -19.60 18.23 -1.37
N GLY A 172 -20.74 17.55 -1.48
CA GLY A 172 -21.82 17.89 -2.41
C GLY A 172 -21.49 17.64 -3.89
N TRP A 173 -20.55 16.74 -4.18
CA TRP A 173 -20.19 16.44 -5.58
C TRP A 173 -21.26 15.60 -6.27
N PRO A 174 -21.63 15.94 -7.52
CA PRO A 174 -22.50 15.10 -8.33
C PRO A 174 -21.87 13.74 -8.63
N THR A 175 -22.69 12.70 -8.78
CA THR A 175 -22.22 11.34 -9.10
C THR A 175 -21.41 11.28 -10.38
N ASP A 176 -21.84 12.00 -11.44
CA ASP A 176 -21.10 12.02 -12.71
C ASP A 176 -19.68 12.57 -12.59
N VAL A 177 -19.46 13.52 -11.65
CA VAL A 177 -18.14 14.08 -11.32
C VAL A 177 -17.31 13.08 -10.53
N ILE A 178 -17.92 12.41 -9.55
CA ILE A 178 -17.26 11.36 -8.75
C ILE A 178 -16.80 10.23 -9.68
N ASP A 179 -17.67 9.78 -10.58
CA ASP A 179 -17.35 8.72 -11.55
C ASP A 179 -16.24 9.14 -12.51
N PHE A 180 -16.19 10.42 -12.90
CA PHE A 180 -15.08 10.96 -13.68
C PHE A 180 -13.76 10.88 -12.92
N VAL A 181 -13.73 11.41 -11.69
CA VAL A 181 -12.52 11.45 -10.89
C VAL A 181 -12.02 10.02 -10.59
N GLU A 182 -12.92 9.13 -10.14
CA GLU A 182 -12.58 7.73 -9.87
C GLU A 182 -12.02 7.03 -11.12
N THR A 183 -12.66 7.20 -12.29
CA THR A 183 -12.21 6.56 -13.54
C THR A 183 -10.82 7.01 -13.95
N VAL A 184 -10.50 8.29 -13.76
CA VAL A 184 -9.23 8.87 -14.20
C VAL A 184 -8.10 8.62 -13.23
N THR A 185 -8.36 8.83 -11.93
CA THR A 185 -7.32 8.83 -10.89
C THR A 185 -7.16 7.50 -10.17
N SER A 186 -8.03 6.53 -10.41
CA SER A 186 -8.19 5.37 -9.56
C SER A 186 -8.57 4.11 -10.36
N GLN A 187 -9.10 3.14 -9.67
CA GLN A 187 -9.67 1.91 -10.25
C GLN A 187 -11.18 1.88 -10.01
N THR A 188 -11.90 1.11 -10.78
CA THR A 188 -13.36 1.00 -10.64
C THR A 188 -13.74 0.53 -9.24
N ASN A 189 -14.58 1.30 -8.57
CA ASN A 189 -15.08 1.09 -7.20
C ASN A 189 -14.07 1.33 -6.06
N GLN A 190 -12.90 1.93 -6.32
CA GLN A 190 -11.96 2.26 -5.25
C GLN A 190 -12.58 3.23 -4.23
N PHE A 191 -13.41 4.16 -4.68
CA PHE A 191 -14.10 5.10 -3.78
C PHE A 191 -15.19 4.46 -2.91
N SER A 192 -15.40 3.15 -3.01
CA SER A 192 -16.21 2.37 -2.06
C SER A 192 -15.45 2.03 -0.76
N LEU A 193 -14.13 2.19 -0.74
CA LEU A 193 -13.29 2.04 0.45
C LEU A 193 -13.58 3.13 1.47
N SER A 194 -13.12 2.93 2.72
CA SER A 194 -13.31 3.95 3.76
C SER A 194 -12.57 5.24 3.42
N VAL A 195 -13.06 6.35 3.93
CA VAL A 195 -12.37 7.64 3.82
C VAL A 195 -10.96 7.55 4.39
N THR A 196 -10.82 6.90 5.53
CA THR A 196 -9.51 6.70 6.18
C THR A 196 -8.55 5.97 5.28
N GLU A 197 -8.99 4.89 4.62
CA GLU A 197 -8.16 4.10 3.70
C GLU A 197 -7.65 4.96 2.54
N ILE A 198 -8.54 5.67 1.86
CA ILE A 198 -8.18 6.52 0.71
C ILE A 198 -7.22 7.64 1.11
N VAL A 199 -7.40 8.25 2.29
CA VAL A 199 -6.51 9.31 2.76
C VAL A 199 -5.12 8.76 3.10
N MET A 200 -5.07 7.58 3.73
CA MET A 200 -3.81 6.93 4.08
C MET A 200 -3.04 6.43 2.85
N GLU A 201 -3.75 5.94 1.84
CA GLU A 201 -3.14 5.63 0.55
C GLU A 201 -2.60 6.89 -0.14
N TYR A 202 -3.40 7.94 -0.18
CA TYR A 202 -3.04 9.19 -0.84
C TYR A 202 -1.76 9.82 -0.27
N ILE A 203 -1.54 9.75 1.04
CA ILE A 203 -0.36 10.37 1.68
C ILE A 203 0.96 9.76 1.18
N ASP A 204 1.00 8.46 0.91
CA ASP A 204 2.18 7.77 0.40
C ASP A 204 2.45 8.08 -1.08
N PHE A 205 1.40 8.40 -1.84
CA PHE A 205 1.53 8.81 -3.25
C PHE A 205 1.88 10.27 -3.46
N ASN A 206 1.72 11.11 -2.45
CA ASN A 206 2.03 12.54 -2.54
C ASN A 206 3.53 12.82 -2.40
N THR A 207 4.36 12.14 -3.20
CA THR A 207 5.83 12.34 -3.27
C THR A 207 6.28 12.50 -4.71
N LYS A 208 7.38 13.24 -4.90
CA LYS A 208 7.99 13.47 -6.22
C LYS A 208 9.01 12.43 -6.60
N GLU A 209 9.64 11.80 -5.60
CA GLU A 209 10.74 10.89 -5.81
C GLU A 209 10.31 9.46 -5.53
N TRP A 210 10.67 8.57 -6.43
CA TRP A 210 10.37 7.15 -6.36
C TRP A 210 11.60 6.33 -6.71
N SER A 211 11.72 5.19 -6.07
CA SER A 211 12.76 4.21 -6.37
C SER A 211 12.17 2.83 -6.62
N THR A 212 12.96 1.99 -7.23
CA THR A 212 12.79 0.54 -7.27
C THR A 212 14.15 -0.11 -7.01
N ILE A 213 14.20 -1.44 -6.98
CA ILE A 213 15.44 -2.17 -6.77
C ILE A 213 15.96 -2.67 -8.12
N ALA A 214 17.22 -2.35 -8.40
CA ALA A 214 17.92 -2.83 -9.59
C ALA A 214 17.83 -4.36 -9.70
N HIS A 215 17.53 -4.86 -10.88
CA HIS A 215 17.33 -6.28 -11.16
C HIS A 215 16.16 -6.95 -10.42
N GLY A 216 15.25 -6.16 -9.85
CA GLY A 216 13.98 -6.63 -9.33
C GLY A 216 13.84 -6.60 -7.81
N MET A 217 12.62 -6.31 -7.38
CA MET A 217 12.24 -6.18 -5.97
C MET A 217 12.44 -7.48 -5.16
N SER A 218 12.45 -8.65 -5.81
CA SER A 218 12.72 -9.94 -5.14
C SER A 218 14.08 -10.01 -4.45
N ARG A 219 15.04 -9.16 -4.82
CA ARG A 219 16.35 -9.08 -4.15
C ARG A 219 16.23 -8.69 -2.68
N LEU A 220 15.25 -7.87 -2.32
CA LEU A 220 15.02 -7.46 -0.94
C LEU A 220 14.71 -8.63 0.00
N PRO A 221 13.66 -9.44 -0.21
CA PRO A 221 13.41 -10.59 0.64
C PRO A 221 14.51 -11.67 0.54
N GLN A 222 15.19 -11.80 -0.59
CA GLN A 222 16.32 -12.73 -0.74
C GLN A 222 17.53 -12.32 0.11
N ALA A 223 17.85 -11.01 0.16
CA ALA A 223 18.87 -10.46 1.03
C ALA A 223 18.55 -10.69 2.52
N MET A 224 17.30 -10.41 2.90
CA MET A 224 16.84 -10.66 4.28
C MET A 224 16.93 -12.16 4.64
N ALA A 225 16.48 -13.05 3.76
CA ALA A 225 16.54 -14.50 3.98
C ALA A 225 17.98 -15.01 4.10
N HIS A 226 18.91 -14.42 3.34
CA HIS A 226 20.34 -14.73 3.47
C HIS A 226 20.86 -14.42 4.87
N LEU A 227 20.50 -13.26 5.44
CA LEU A 227 20.89 -12.88 6.80
C LEU A 227 20.16 -13.69 7.88
N VAL A 228 18.91 -14.05 7.67
CA VAL A 228 18.19 -15.00 8.56
C VAL A 228 18.88 -16.37 8.57
N GLY A 229 19.44 -16.77 7.43
CA GLY A 229 20.12 -18.05 7.24
C GLY A 229 19.17 -19.15 6.76
N HIS A 230 19.57 -19.84 5.71
CA HIS A 230 18.74 -20.85 5.03
C HIS A 230 18.29 -22.00 5.96
N ASN A 231 19.10 -22.38 6.95
CA ASN A 231 18.73 -23.43 7.92
C ASN A 231 17.56 -23.02 8.84
N ASN A 232 17.24 -21.74 8.90
CA ASN A 232 16.14 -21.20 9.71
C ASN A 232 14.87 -20.97 8.87
N ILE A 233 14.86 -21.36 7.60
CA ILE A 233 13.73 -21.17 6.68
C ILE A 233 13.42 -22.50 6.01
N THR A 234 12.18 -22.93 6.13
CA THR A 234 11.69 -24.13 5.45
C THR A 234 10.65 -23.70 4.41
N LEU A 235 11.01 -23.84 3.15
CA LEU A 235 10.12 -23.61 2.00
C LEU A 235 9.23 -24.81 1.74
N ASN A 236 8.16 -24.61 0.95
CA ASN A 236 7.19 -25.65 0.63
C ASN A 236 6.59 -26.31 1.88
N ALA A 237 6.42 -25.52 2.92
CA ALA A 237 6.03 -25.90 4.26
C ALA A 237 4.75 -25.16 4.69
N ARG A 238 3.61 -25.62 4.19
CA ARG A 238 2.32 -24.96 4.45
C ARG A 238 1.83 -25.31 5.86
N VAL A 239 1.63 -24.31 6.70
CA VAL A 239 1.00 -24.49 8.01
C VAL A 239 -0.45 -24.94 7.82
N SER A 240 -0.80 -26.06 8.44
CA SER A 240 -2.13 -26.68 8.38
C SER A 240 -2.82 -26.75 9.73
N GLY A 241 -2.07 -26.57 10.83
CA GLY A 241 -2.60 -26.59 12.18
C GLY A 241 -1.80 -25.73 13.15
N ILE A 242 -2.49 -25.26 14.19
CA ILE A 242 -1.93 -24.51 15.31
C ILE A 242 -2.62 -25.00 16.57
N ARG A 243 -1.85 -25.37 17.61
CA ARG A 243 -2.40 -25.84 18.87
C ARG A 243 -1.67 -25.20 20.05
N ASN A 244 -2.42 -24.62 20.97
CA ASN A 244 -1.87 -24.15 22.25
C ASN A 244 -1.66 -25.36 23.18
N GLU A 245 -0.46 -25.49 23.72
CA GLU A 245 -0.11 -26.54 24.66
C GLU A 245 -0.43 -26.11 26.10
N SER A 246 -0.58 -27.08 26.99
CA SER A 246 -0.92 -26.84 28.41
C SER A 246 0.18 -26.08 29.18
N ASP A 247 1.44 -26.14 28.71
CA ASP A 247 2.58 -25.41 29.27
C ASP A 247 2.76 -24.00 28.68
N GLY A 248 1.81 -23.56 27.84
CA GLY A 248 1.80 -22.25 27.19
C GLY A 248 2.55 -22.20 25.86
N ARG A 249 3.26 -23.27 25.46
CA ARG A 249 3.88 -23.32 24.12
C ARG A 249 2.85 -23.48 23.02
N VAL A 250 3.28 -23.33 21.78
CA VAL A 250 2.43 -23.46 20.59
C VAL A 250 3.03 -24.50 19.66
N THR A 251 2.25 -25.52 19.32
CA THR A 251 2.61 -26.51 18.30
C THR A 251 2.04 -26.12 16.95
N VAL A 252 2.90 -26.12 15.95
CA VAL A 252 2.56 -25.82 14.54
C VAL A 252 2.66 -27.11 13.74
N SER A 253 1.58 -27.45 13.04
CA SER A 253 1.53 -28.60 12.12
C SER A 253 1.75 -28.11 10.70
N VAL A 254 2.67 -28.75 9.98
CA VAL A 254 3.14 -28.33 8.65
C VAL A 254 2.97 -29.46 7.65
N LEU A 255 2.35 -29.16 6.52
CA LEU A 255 2.25 -30.05 5.36
C LEU A 255 3.35 -29.72 4.36
N ARG A 256 4.14 -30.71 3.99
CA ARG A 256 5.13 -30.59 2.90
C ARG A 256 4.45 -30.66 1.53
N SER A 257 5.01 -30.02 0.52
CA SER A 257 4.45 -29.98 -0.84
C SER A 257 4.24 -31.33 -1.49
N CYS A 258 4.97 -32.37 -1.05
CA CYS A 258 4.73 -33.74 -1.47
C CYS A 258 3.42 -34.34 -0.91
N GLY A 259 2.68 -33.58 -0.09
CA GLY A 259 1.27 -33.83 0.25
C GLY A 259 0.98 -34.91 1.29
N SER A 260 1.98 -35.63 1.81
CA SER A 260 1.74 -36.82 2.63
C SER A 260 2.40 -36.81 4.01
N THR A 261 3.27 -35.86 4.31
CA THR A 261 3.96 -35.83 5.59
C THR A 261 3.52 -34.62 6.39
N LEU A 262 2.81 -34.88 7.51
CA LEU A 262 2.55 -33.92 8.55
C LEU A 262 3.74 -33.90 9.50
N GLU A 263 4.38 -32.75 9.63
CA GLU A 263 5.44 -32.50 10.61
C GLU A 263 4.90 -31.57 11.69
N GLU A 264 5.25 -31.82 12.94
CA GLU A 264 4.90 -30.93 14.05
C GLU A 264 6.17 -30.35 14.70
N ALA A 265 6.11 -29.08 15.04
CA ALA A 265 7.16 -28.38 15.79
C ALA A 265 6.54 -27.48 16.85
N THR A 266 7.16 -27.46 18.04
CA THR A 266 6.66 -26.70 19.19
C THR A 266 7.58 -25.54 19.50
N PHE A 267 6.99 -24.36 19.72
CA PHE A 267 7.68 -23.09 19.95
C PHE A 267 7.12 -22.40 21.19
N ASP A 268 7.92 -21.52 21.79
CA ASP A 268 7.46 -20.67 22.89
C ASP A 268 6.43 -19.64 22.40
N ARG A 269 6.62 -19.12 21.18
CA ARG A 269 5.73 -18.14 20.54
C ARG A 269 5.70 -18.35 19.03
N VAL A 270 4.58 -18.00 18.42
CA VAL A 270 4.37 -18.07 16.96
C VAL A 270 3.89 -16.71 16.45
N ILE A 271 4.46 -16.24 15.35
CA ILE A 271 4.00 -15.05 14.61
C ILE A 271 3.34 -15.52 13.32
N MET A 272 2.05 -15.24 13.18
CA MET A 272 1.29 -15.46 11.95
C MET A 272 1.52 -14.30 10.99
N ALA A 273 2.55 -14.41 10.15
CA ALA A 273 2.91 -13.40 9.15
C ALA A 273 2.25 -13.69 7.78
N ILE A 274 0.98 -14.04 7.82
CA ILE A 274 0.16 -14.40 6.65
C ILE A 274 -1.14 -13.58 6.64
N PRO A 275 -1.73 -13.31 5.47
CA PRO A 275 -2.97 -12.55 5.41
C PRO A 275 -4.14 -13.35 5.99
N PRO A 276 -5.20 -12.67 6.50
CA PRO A 276 -6.40 -13.30 7.03
C PRO A 276 -7.06 -14.30 6.07
N THR A 277 -6.99 -14.06 4.78
CA THR A 277 -7.49 -14.99 3.74
C THR A 277 -6.81 -16.34 3.78
N ALA A 278 -5.49 -16.38 4.00
CA ALA A 278 -4.75 -17.63 4.19
C ALA A 278 -4.98 -18.22 5.59
N LEU A 279 -5.04 -17.37 6.62
CA LEU A 279 -5.27 -17.79 8.00
C LEU A 279 -6.60 -18.51 8.17
N ARG A 280 -7.67 -18.06 7.50
CA ARG A 280 -8.98 -18.72 7.46
C ARG A 280 -8.94 -20.15 6.93
N MET A 281 -7.97 -20.47 6.10
CA MET A 281 -7.83 -21.80 5.48
C MET A 281 -7.07 -22.80 6.36
N ILE A 282 -6.56 -22.40 7.53
CA ILE A 282 -6.01 -23.30 8.53
C ILE A 282 -7.18 -23.88 9.32
N ALA A 283 -7.53 -25.12 9.00
CA ALA A 283 -8.71 -25.77 9.57
C ALA A 283 -8.51 -26.18 11.03
N ASP A 284 -7.30 -26.64 11.39
CA ASP A 284 -6.94 -27.08 12.73
C ASP A 284 -6.24 -25.93 13.47
N ARG A 285 -7.04 -25.04 14.07
CA ARG A 285 -6.54 -23.93 14.89
C ARG A 285 -7.45 -23.68 16.09
N PRO A 286 -6.95 -23.06 17.17
CA PRO A 286 -7.79 -22.70 18.32
C PRO A 286 -8.95 -21.78 17.91
N ALA A 287 -10.05 -21.89 18.60
CA ALA A 287 -11.07 -20.86 18.58
C ALA A 287 -10.50 -19.63 19.33
N TRP A 288 -10.26 -18.56 18.59
CA TRP A 288 -9.82 -17.29 19.16
C TRP A 288 -11.01 -16.44 19.63
N SER A 289 -10.73 -15.26 20.14
CA SER A 289 -11.79 -14.35 20.57
C SER A 289 -12.77 -14.04 19.42
N GLU A 290 -14.04 -13.81 19.74
CA GLU A 290 -15.07 -13.51 18.72
C GLU A 290 -14.69 -12.31 17.84
N LYS A 291 -14.11 -11.27 18.44
CA LYS A 291 -13.64 -10.08 17.72
C LYS A 291 -12.54 -10.42 16.73
N LYS A 292 -11.59 -11.28 17.12
CA LYS A 292 -10.53 -11.79 16.25
C LYS A 292 -11.10 -12.60 15.09
N GLU A 293 -12.02 -13.52 15.35
CA GLU A 293 -12.65 -14.34 14.30
C GLU A 293 -13.46 -13.49 13.31
N ILE A 294 -14.14 -12.45 13.81
CA ILE A 294 -14.80 -11.49 12.92
C ILE A 294 -13.78 -10.73 12.08
N ALA A 295 -12.70 -10.24 12.68
CA ALA A 295 -11.66 -9.52 11.95
C ALA A 295 -11.02 -10.38 10.86
N ILE A 296 -10.60 -11.61 11.17
CA ILE A 296 -10.04 -12.58 10.21
C ILE A 296 -11.00 -12.84 9.04
N ARG A 297 -12.33 -12.87 9.30
CA ARG A 297 -13.32 -13.14 8.28
C ARG A 297 -13.67 -11.93 7.42
N SER A 298 -13.65 -10.72 7.99
CA SER A 298 -14.28 -9.55 7.41
C SER A 298 -13.29 -8.46 6.93
N ILE A 299 -12.03 -8.47 7.36
CA ILE A 299 -11.03 -7.55 6.80
C ILE A 299 -10.97 -7.74 5.29
N HIS A 300 -11.12 -6.63 4.59
CA HIS A 300 -11.20 -6.63 3.15
C HIS A 300 -9.81 -6.61 2.52
N PHE A 301 -9.68 -7.38 1.44
CA PHE A 301 -8.50 -7.45 0.60
C PHE A 301 -8.92 -7.39 -0.85
N GLU A 302 -8.22 -6.59 -1.61
CA GLU A 302 -8.48 -6.46 -3.03
C GLU A 302 -7.80 -7.55 -3.85
N SER A 303 -8.35 -7.78 -5.03
CA SER A 303 -7.71 -8.58 -6.07
C SER A 303 -6.78 -7.71 -6.90
N LEU A 304 -5.64 -8.27 -7.34
CA LEU A 304 -4.75 -7.62 -8.30
C LEU A 304 -4.46 -8.56 -9.46
N PHE A 305 -4.38 -7.98 -10.63
CA PHE A 305 -3.94 -8.66 -11.85
C PHE A 305 -2.78 -7.90 -12.48
N LYS A 306 -1.70 -8.61 -12.75
CA LYS A 306 -0.55 -8.10 -13.49
C LYS A 306 -0.18 -9.06 -14.60
N MET A 307 0.20 -8.53 -15.76
CA MET A 307 0.76 -9.33 -16.85
C MET A 307 1.97 -8.62 -17.44
N GLY A 308 3.11 -9.27 -17.39
CA GLY A 308 4.28 -8.88 -18.16
C GLY A 308 4.18 -9.42 -19.59
N LEU A 309 4.39 -8.55 -20.57
CA LEU A 309 4.41 -8.89 -21.98
C LEU A 309 5.80 -8.55 -22.53
N ARG A 310 6.58 -9.57 -22.90
CA ARG A 310 7.91 -9.40 -23.51
C ARG A 310 7.77 -9.26 -25.01
N PHE A 311 8.26 -8.13 -25.54
CA PHE A 311 8.23 -7.80 -26.95
C PHE A 311 9.63 -7.82 -27.55
N LYS A 312 9.74 -8.03 -28.85
CA LYS A 312 11.01 -8.03 -29.63
C LYS A 312 11.71 -6.69 -29.59
N THR A 313 10.99 -5.61 -29.39
CA THR A 313 11.51 -4.25 -29.36
C THR A 313 10.77 -3.43 -28.31
N ARG A 314 11.41 -2.39 -27.83
CA ARG A 314 10.81 -1.37 -26.94
C ARG A 314 10.09 -0.31 -27.78
N PHE A 315 9.08 -0.73 -28.56
CA PHE A 315 8.39 0.14 -29.52
C PHE A 315 7.75 1.37 -28.86
N TRP A 316 7.28 1.26 -27.61
CA TRP A 316 6.66 2.36 -26.87
C TRP A 316 7.62 3.55 -26.63
N GLU A 317 8.92 3.33 -26.72
CA GLU A 317 9.95 4.36 -26.65
C GLU A 317 10.18 5.05 -28.01
N ARG A 318 9.48 4.65 -29.07
CA ARG A 318 9.76 5.04 -30.45
C ARG A 318 8.50 5.41 -31.24
N VAL A 319 7.32 5.38 -30.61
CA VAL A 319 6.06 5.73 -31.25
C VAL A 319 5.45 6.98 -30.63
N GLY A 320 4.64 7.69 -31.42
CA GLY A 320 3.97 8.92 -31.00
C GLY A 320 4.88 10.16 -31.07
N ALA A 321 4.30 11.32 -30.76
CA ALA A 321 5.03 12.60 -30.77
C ALA A 321 6.05 12.68 -29.62
N ILE A 322 5.73 12.08 -28.47
CA ILE A 322 6.60 12.00 -27.30
C ILE A 322 6.64 10.53 -26.86
N PRO A 323 7.84 9.94 -26.73
CA PRO A 323 7.99 8.54 -26.33
C PRO A 323 7.67 8.31 -24.86
N CYS A 324 7.22 7.09 -24.53
CA CYS A 324 6.99 6.66 -23.15
C CYS A 324 8.31 6.13 -22.56
N LEU A 325 8.99 6.93 -21.76
CA LEU A 325 10.26 6.60 -21.11
C LEU A 325 10.05 6.35 -19.61
N GLY A 326 9.50 5.18 -19.26
CA GLY A 326 9.01 4.92 -17.91
C GLY A 326 7.63 5.53 -17.66
N GLY A 327 7.17 5.50 -16.43
CA GLY A 327 5.85 5.97 -16.01
C GLY A 327 4.72 5.03 -16.37
N GLN A 328 3.51 5.56 -16.39
CA GLN A 328 2.32 4.75 -16.67
C GLN A 328 1.28 5.55 -17.47
N SER A 329 0.56 4.86 -18.35
CA SER A 329 -0.61 5.38 -19.06
C SER A 329 -1.88 4.77 -18.51
N THR A 330 -2.94 5.57 -18.40
CA THR A 330 -4.25 5.19 -17.87
C THR A 330 -5.23 4.92 -19.00
N THR A 331 -6.03 3.86 -18.86
CA THR A 331 -7.10 3.55 -19.84
C THR A 331 -8.37 3.13 -19.12
N ASP A 332 -9.53 3.22 -19.83
CA ASP A 332 -10.80 2.59 -19.43
C ASP A 332 -10.97 1.18 -20.02
N LEU A 333 -9.94 0.67 -20.68
CA LEU A 333 -9.92 -0.72 -21.16
C LEU A 333 -9.64 -1.68 -19.99
N PRO A 334 -9.96 -2.98 -20.13
CA PRO A 334 -9.70 -4.00 -19.11
C PRO A 334 -8.28 -4.04 -18.55
N ILE A 335 -7.26 -3.68 -19.34
CA ILE A 335 -5.86 -3.59 -18.87
C ILE A 335 -5.61 -2.45 -17.89
N ARG A 336 -6.49 -1.49 -17.79
CA ARG A 336 -6.45 -0.28 -16.97
C ARG A 336 -5.15 0.51 -17.09
N TRP A 337 -4.05 0.01 -16.58
CA TRP A 337 -2.76 0.70 -16.66
C TRP A 337 -1.75 -0.04 -17.50
N ILE A 338 -1.02 0.74 -18.31
CA ILE A 338 0.17 0.30 -19.02
C ILE A 338 1.36 0.92 -18.29
N VAL A 339 2.15 0.10 -17.64
CA VAL A 339 3.34 0.53 -16.89
C VAL A 339 4.58 0.26 -17.73
N TYR A 340 5.32 1.31 -17.98
CA TYR A 340 6.56 1.25 -18.76
C TYR A 340 7.75 1.05 -17.83
N PRO A 341 8.69 0.14 -18.16
CA PRO A 341 9.82 -0.12 -17.29
C PRO A 341 10.70 1.13 -17.12
N SER A 342 11.05 1.43 -15.87
CA SER A 342 12.01 2.49 -15.53
C SER A 342 13.46 2.06 -15.71
N HIS A 343 13.70 0.78 -15.99
CA HIS A 343 15.01 0.20 -16.28
C HIS A 343 15.18 -0.08 -17.78
N GLY A 344 16.42 -0.09 -18.24
CA GLY A 344 16.75 -0.38 -19.64
C GLY A 344 16.17 0.63 -20.65
N ILE A 345 15.87 1.86 -20.23
CA ILE A 345 15.41 2.92 -21.14
C ILE A 345 16.50 3.18 -22.18
N GLY A 346 16.11 3.12 -23.45
CA GLY A 346 17.04 3.28 -24.58
C GLY A 346 17.79 2.01 -24.97
N ASP A 347 17.60 0.89 -24.29
CA ASP A 347 18.20 -0.39 -24.68
C ASP A 347 17.71 -0.83 -26.07
N ASP A 348 18.61 -1.40 -26.84
CA ASP A 348 18.25 -2.08 -28.08
C ASP A 348 17.75 -3.51 -27.78
N GLY A 349 16.75 -3.96 -28.55
CA GLY A 349 16.26 -5.34 -28.45
C GLY A 349 14.98 -5.48 -27.60
N PRO A 350 14.78 -6.66 -26.98
CA PRO A 350 13.56 -6.97 -26.27
C PRO A 350 13.31 -6.07 -25.06
N GLY A 351 12.04 -5.83 -24.77
CA GLY A 351 11.62 -5.15 -23.56
C GLY A 351 10.31 -5.71 -23.01
N VAL A 352 9.99 -5.40 -21.77
CA VAL A 352 8.82 -5.91 -21.09
C VAL A 352 7.88 -4.76 -20.73
N LEU A 353 6.65 -4.77 -21.25
CA LEU A 353 5.54 -3.95 -20.77
C LEU A 353 4.82 -4.69 -19.65
N LEU A 354 4.34 -3.94 -18.67
CA LEU A 354 3.45 -4.45 -17.65
C LEU A 354 2.05 -3.86 -17.85
N VAL A 355 1.02 -4.69 -17.90
CA VAL A 355 -0.36 -4.25 -17.74
C VAL A 355 -0.83 -4.61 -16.33
N TYR A 356 -1.59 -3.69 -15.73
CA TYR A 356 -1.95 -3.77 -14.33
C TYR A 356 -3.38 -3.31 -14.09
N SER A 357 -4.18 -4.18 -13.49
CA SER A 357 -5.54 -3.91 -13.05
C SER A 357 -5.68 -4.27 -11.57
N TRP A 358 -6.54 -3.57 -10.88
CA TRP A 358 -6.73 -3.70 -9.45
C TRP A 358 -8.22 -3.64 -9.09
N MET A 359 -8.61 -4.12 -7.91
CA MET A 359 -9.99 -4.13 -7.43
C MET A 359 -10.97 -4.80 -8.41
N THR A 360 -12.12 -4.19 -8.67
CA THR A 360 -13.15 -4.70 -9.58
C THR A 360 -12.62 -4.93 -11.01
N ASP A 361 -11.69 -4.10 -11.46
CA ASP A 361 -11.05 -4.27 -12.77
C ASP A 361 -10.19 -5.55 -12.81
N ALA A 362 -9.55 -5.91 -11.69
CA ALA A 362 -8.79 -7.16 -11.59
C ALA A 362 -9.69 -8.39 -11.54
N ASP A 363 -10.86 -8.31 -10.93
CA ASP A 363 -11.79 -9.43 -10.81
C ASP A 363 -12.26 -9.95 -12.19
N ALA A 364 -12.32 -9.10 -13.19
CA ALA A 364 -12.66 -9.47 -14.56
C ALA A 364 -11.66 -10.47 -15.16
N TRP A 365 -10.42 -10.50 -14.69
CA TRP A 365 -9.37 -11.38 -15.17
C TRP A 365 -9.34 -12.75 -14.48
N LEU A 366 -9.92 -12.87 -13.28
CA LEU A 366 -9.83 -14.07 -12.46
C LEU A 366 -10.40 -15.32 -13.12
N PRO A 367 -11.58 -15.27 -13.79
CA PRO A 367 -12.18 -16.46 -14.40
C PRO A 367 -11.50 -16.88 -15.70
N LEU A 368 -10.67 -16.01 -16.32
CA LEU A 368 -10.05 -16.25 -17.61
C LEU A 368 -8.88 -17.23 -17.49
N THR A 369 -8.69 -18.05 -18.52
CA THR A 369 -7.49 -18.87 -18.69
C THR A 369 -6.29 -17.99 -19.07
N PRO A 370 -5.04 -18.45 -18.87
CA PRO A 370 -3.85 -17.68 -19.29
C PRO A 370 -3.88 -17.25 -20.77
N THR A 371 -4.39 -18.12 -21.66
CA THR A 371 -4.53 -17.80 -23.10
C THR A 371 -5.56 -16.70 -23.34
N GLU A 372 -6.70 -16.74 -22.65
CA GLU A 372 -7.74 -15.70 -22.77
C GLU A 372 -7.23 -14.37 -22.22
N ARG A 373 -6.51 -14.37 -21.10
CA ARG A 373 -5.86 -13.17 -20.54
C ARG A 373 -4.87 -12.56 -21.52
N GLN A 374 -3.98 -13.37 -22.11
CA GLN A 374 -3.05 -12.91 -23.14
C GLN A 374 -3.79 -12.32 -24.34
N THR A 375 -4.82 -13.00 -24.84
CA THR A 375 -5.61 -12.54 -25.99
C THR A 375 -6.27 -11.19 -25.71
N LEU A 376 -6.89 -11.03 -24.54
CA LEU A 376 -7.55 -9.79 -24.13
C LEU A 376 -6.54 -8.64 -23.96
N ALA A 377 -5.42 -8.89 -23.27
CA ALA A 377 -4.38 -7.88 -23.08
C ALA A 377 -3.80 -7.40 -24.41
N LEU A 378 -3.50 -8.32 -25.34
CA LEU A 378 -3.01 -7.97 -26.66
C LEU A 378 -4.04 -7.21 -27.50
N ALA A 379 -5.34 -7.58 -27.41
CA ALA A 379 -6.39 -6.86 -28.12
C ALA A 379 -6.48 -5.40 -27.65
N ASN A 380 -6.38 -5.16 -26.35
CA ASN A 380 -6.38 -3.80 -25.78
C ASN A 380 -5.12 -3.01 -26.18
N LEU A 381 -3.94 -3.63 -26.12
CA LEU A 381 -2.71 -2.99 -26.60
C LEU A 381 -2.74 -2.73 -28.12
N ALA A 382 -3.34 -3.62 -28.89
CA ALA A 382 -3.52 -3.45 -30.33
C ALA A 382 -4.42 -2.25 -30.67
N GLU A 383 -5.50 -2.03 -29.91
CA GLU A 383 -6.37 -0.85 -30.05
C GLU A 383 -5.59 0.46 -29.89
N ILE A 384 -4.57 0.46 -29.02
CA ILE A 384 -3.79 1.66 -28.69
C ILE A 384 -2.60 1.85 -29.63
N TYR A 385 -1.88 0.79 -29.98
CA TYR A 385 -0.57 0.87 -30.61
C TYR A 385 -0.50 0.42 -32.06
N ASN A 386 -1.40 -0.47 -32.52
CA ASN A 386 -1.33 -0.97 -33.88
C ASN A 386 -1.53 0.16 -34.90
N GLY A 387 -0.69 0.15 -35.91
CA GLY A 387 -0.71 1.17 -36.97
C GLY A 387 0.11 2.41 -36.68
N LEU A 388 0.64 2.57 -35.44
CA LEU A 388 1.61 3.63 -35.16
C LEU A 388 2.95 3.33 -35.85
N VAL A 389 3.66 4.39 -36.24
CA VAL A 389 4.95 4.28 -36.93
C VAL A 389 6.08 4.35 -35.89
N ASP A 390 6.97 3.35 -35.90
CA ASP A 390 8.23 3.40 -35.18
C ASP A 390 9.15 4.47 -35.84
N THR A 391 9.51 5.49 -35.09
CA THR A 391 10.28 6.64 -35.60
C THR A 391 11.71 6.28 -35.94
N ARG A 392 12.24 5.14 -35.49
CA ARG A 392 13.61 4.69 -35.74
C ARG A 392 13.80 4.10 -37.13
N ASP A 393 12.88 3.26 -37.57
CA ASP A 393 13.03 2.48 -38.81
C ASP A 393 11.86 2.62 -39.78
N GLY A 394 10.81 3.37 -39.38
CA GLY A 394 9.61 3.58 -40.18
C GLY A 394 8.67 2.37 -40.23
N SER A 395 8.92 1.32 -39.45
CA SER A 395 8.05 0.15 -39.41
C SER A 395 6.69 0.49 -38.74
N ILE A 396 5.67 -0.26 -39.10
CA ILE A 396 4.35 -0.15 -38.49
C ILE A 396 4.28 -1.12 -37.33
N VAL A 397 3.87 -0.62 -36.15
CA VAL A 397 3.71 -1.44 -34.95
C VAL A 397 2.54 -2.42 -35.16
N ASP A 398 2.81 -3.69 -34.91
CA ASP A 398 1.85 -4.77 -34.75
C ASP A 398 2.23 -5.53 -33.48
N VAL A 399 1.49 -5.29 -32.39
CA VAL A 399 1.81 -5.87 -31.08
C VAL A 399 1.77 -7.40 -31.10
N HIS A 400 0.91 -8.01 -31.93
CA HIS A 400 0.86 -9.47 -32.07
C HIS A 400 2.13 -10.03 -32.72
N ALA A 401 2.63 -9.37 -33.77
CA ALA A 401 3.85 -9.78 -34.46
C ALA A 401 5.12 -9.52 -33.62
N LEU A 402 5.07 -8.52 -32.74
CA LEU A 402 6.18 -8.14 -31.86
C LEU A 402 6.24 -8.98 -30.57
N LEU A 403 5.15 -9.61 -30.14
CA LEU A 403 5.13 -10.40 -28.92
C LEU A 403 6.10 -11.58 -28.99
N ILE A 404 6.85 -11.82 -27.91
CA ILE A 404 7.67 -13.02 -27.70
C ILE A 404 6.91 -13.97 -26.78
N GLU A 405 6.57 -13.52 -25.57
CA GLU A 405 5.95 -14.33 -24.53
C GLU A 405 5.26 -13.45 -23.47
N THR A 406 4.43 -14.07 -22.64
CA THR A 406 3.74 -13.40 -21.54
C THR A 406 3.86 -14.22 -20.26
N SER A 407 3.77 -13.53 -19.13
CA SER A 407 3.58 -14.15 -17.82
C SER A 407 2.58 -13.32 -17.02
N ASP A 408 1.65 -13.98 -16.36
CA ASP A 408 0.64 -13.29 -15.55
C ASP A 408 0.73 -13.66 -14.06
N ALA A 409 0.38 -12.72 -13.22
CA ALA A 409 0.25 -12.87 -11.78
C ALA A 409 -1.16 -12.44 -11.36
N VAL A 410 -1.88 -13.39 -10.77
CA VAL A 410 -3.21 -13.18 -10.22
C VAL A 410 -3.11 -13.25 -8.72
N TRP A 411 -3.27 -12.10 -8.06
CA TRP A 411 -3.30 -12.01 -6.61
C TRP A 411 -4.75 -11.98 -6.14
N SER A 412 -5.21 -13.09 -5.61
CA SER A 412 -6.57 -13.28 -5.11
C SER A 412 -6.57 -14.21 -3.92
N ALA A 413 -7.72 -14.43 -3.30
CA ALA A 413 -7.88 -15.34 -2.15
C ALA A 413 -7.28 -16.75 -2.37
N ARG A 414 -7.17 -17.18 -3.62
CA ARG A 414 -6.56 -18.47 -3.98
C ARG A 414 -5.03 -18.47 -3.82
N ASN A 415 -4.39 -17.33 -4.02
CA ASN A 415 -2.93 -17.17 -4.06
C ASN A 415 -2.42 -16.27 -2.93
N SER A 416 -3.08 -16.28 -1.79
CA SER A 416 -2.77 -15.44 -0.61
C SER A 416 -3.24 -14.00 -0.72
N THR A 417 -4.08 -13.66 -1.72
CA THR A 417 -4.74 -12.35 -1.88
C THR A 417 -3.85 -11.24 -2.47
N GLY A 418 -4.49 -10.13 -2.85
CA GLY A 418 -3.81 -8.85 -3.11
C GLY A 418 -3.44 -8.14 -1.80
N ASP A 419 -3.69 -6.86 -1.73
CA ASP A 419 -3.39 -6.02 -0.57
C ASP A 419 -4.62 -5.73 0.28
N ALA A 420 -4.38 -5.32 1.52
CA ALA A 420 -5.44 -4.89 2.40
C ALA A 420 -5.95 -3.51 1.97
N MET A 421 -7.26 -3.38 1.88
CA MET A 421 -7.94 -2.13 1.58
C MET A 421 -9.24 -2.10 2.37
N PHE A 422 -9.28 -1.31 3.42
CA PHE A 422 -10.36 -1.38 4.39
C PHE A 422 -11.65 -0.73 3.89
N LEU A 423 -12.73 -1.47 4.03
CA LEU A 423 -14.09 -0.97 3.84
C LEU A 423 -14.50 -0.07 5.01
N PRO A 424 -15.58 0.72 4.87
CA PRO A 424 -16.11 1.56 5.93
C PRO A 424 -16.23 0.85 7.28
N GLY A 425 -15.73 1.49 8.33
CA GLY A 425 -15.78 1.03 9.71
C GLY A 425 -14.75 -0.04 10.10
N GLN A 426 -13.86 -0.47 9.21
CA GLN A 426 -12.94 -1.56 9.51
C GLN A 426 -11.74 -1.12 10.36
N PHE A 427 -11.24 0.11 10.24
CA PHE A 427 -10.23 0.62 11.16
C PHE A 427 -10.79 0.69 12.60
N LEU A 428 -11.96 1.25 12.79
CA LEU A 428 -12.57 1.38 14.11
C LEU A 428 -12.93 0.03 14.74
N SER A 429 -13.40 -0.93 13.94
CA SER A 429 -14.04 -2.12 14.50
C SER A 429 -13.26 -3.42 14.34
N ARG A 430 -12.22 -3.46 13.49
CA ARG A 430 -11.48 -4.69 13.15
C ARG A 430 -9.98 -4.59 13.40
N PHE A 431 -9.38 -3.43 13.21
CA PHE A 431 -7.93 -3.23 13.20
C PHE A 431 -7.28 -3.72 14.49
N GLU A 432 -7.72 -3.21 15.66
CA GLU A 432 -7.16 -3.62 16.94
C GLU A 432 -7.40 -5.09 17.26
N ALA A 433 -8.58 -5.62 16.93
CA ALA A 433 -8.85 -7.04 17.13
C ALA A 433 -7.98 -7.92 16.24
N ALA A 434 -7.67 -7.48 15.01
CA ALA A 434 -6.83 -8.22 14.09
C ALA A 434 -5.38 -8.33 14.57
N ARG A 435 -4.82 -7.26 15.12
CA ARG A 435 -3.41 -7.19 15.55
C ARG A 435 -3.16 -7.75 16.95
N SER A 436 -4.15 -7.74 17.83
CA SER A 436 -3.99 -8.22 19.22
C SER A 436 -3.54 -9.68 19.26
N PRO A 437 -2.61 -10.08 20.13
CA PRO A 437 -2.21 -11.48 20.25
C PRO A 437 -3.32 -12.35 20.84
N GLU A 438 -3.29 -13.64 20.55
CA GLU A 438 -4.14 -14.68 21.13
C GLU A 438 -3.26 -15.71 21.85
N ALA A 439 -3.16 -15.57 23.18
CA ALA A 439 -2.17 -16.28 24.01
C ALA A 439 -0.74 -16.03 23.48
N ASN A 440 -0.01 -17.08 23.09
CA ASN A 440 1.34 -16.97 22.54
C ASN A 440 1.37 -17.01 20.98
N VAL A 441 0.23 -16.72 20.33
CA VAL A 441 0.12 -16.53 18.88
C VAL A 441 -0.03 -15.04 18.59
N TYR A 442 0.90 -14.50 17.83
CA TYR A 442 0.99 -13.10 17.43
C TYR A 442 0.71 -12.95 15.94
N PHE A 443 0.43 -11.74 15.49
CA PHE A 443 0.03 -11.48 14.11
C PHE A 443 0.83 -10.31 13.53
N ALA A 444 1.29 -10.43 12.29
CA ALA A 444 2.02 -9.40 11.57
C ALA A 444 1.68 -9.43 10.06
N GLY A 445 1.70 -8.28 9.42
CA GLY A 445 1.41 -8.11 8.00
C GLY A 445 1.05 -6.67 7.69
N GLU A 446 1.06 -6.27 6.42
CA GLU A 446 0.74 -4.88 6.03
C GLU A 446 -0.65 -4.44 6.47
N HIS A 447 -1.62 -5.36 6.49
CA HIS A 447 -3.00 -5.15 6.95
C HIS A 447 -3.12 -4.85 8.46
N LEU A 448 -2.05 -4.93 9.22
CA LEU A 448 -1.97 -4.64 10.65
C LEU A 448 -1.12 -3.39 10.94
N SER A 449 -0.90 -2.56 9.92
CA SER A 449 -0.24 -1.26 9.99
C SER A 449 -1.22 -0.16 9.57
N HIS A 450 -0.79 1.10 9.67
CA HIS A 450 -1.52 2.24 9.13
C HIS A 450 -1.29 2.42 7.63
N HIS A 451 -0.24 1.79 7.08
CA HIS A 451 0.18 1.87 5.68
C HIS A 451 -0.08 0.54 4.98
N HIS A 452 -1.35 0.32 4.61
CA HIS A 452 -1.72 -0.85 3.82
C HIS A 452 -1.02 -0.82 2.46
N THR A 453 -0.95 -1.95 1.78
CA THR A 453 -0.33 -2.16 0.48
C THR A 453 1.20 -2.08 0.46
N TRP A 454 1.83 -1.32 1.35
CA TRP A 454 3.26 -1.04 1.33
C TRP A 454 4.12 -2.07 2.07
N ILE A 455 5.35 -2.25 1.58
CA ILE A 455 6.37 -3.03 2.29
C ILE A 455 6.64 -2.42 3.67
N ALA A 456 6.70 -1.08 3.76
CA ALA A 456 6.89 -0.38 5.03
C ALA A 456 5.85 -0.76 6.07
N GLY A 457 4.58 -0.87 5.70
CA GLY A 457 3.53 -1.32 6.60
C GLY A 457 3.74 -2.74 7.13
N ALA A 458 4.22 -3.65 6.27
CA ALA A 458 4.58 -5.00 6.72
C ALA A 458 5.75 -4.99 7.72
N LEU A 459 6.73 -4.10 7.55
CA LEU A 459 7.86 -3.94 8.47
C LEU A 459 7.42 -3.30 9.78
N GLU A 460 6.60 -2.26 9.72
CA GLU A 460 6.02 -1.58 10.89
C GLU A 460 5.26 -2.57 11.78
N SER A 461 4.31 -3.29 11.19
CA SER A 461 3.54 -4.32 11.89
C SER A 461 4.43 -5.37 12.55
N ALA A 462 5.46 -5.84 11.86
CA ALA A 462 6.40 -6.80 12.40
C ALA A 462 7.23 -6.22 13.56
N TRP A 463 7.64 -4.95 13.47
CA TRP A 463 8.36 -4.28 14.53
C TRP A 463 7.52 -4.15 15.81
N VAL A 464 6.26 -3.71 15.68
CA VAL A 464 5.31 -3.63 16.81
C VAL A 464 5.11 -5.01 17.44
N THR A 465 4.87 -6.03 16.62
CA THR A 465 4.67 -7.41 17.11
C THR A 465 5.88 -7.94 17.86
N VAL A 466 7.09 -7.70 17.37
CA VAL A 466 8.31 -8.14 18.04
C VAL A 466 8.55 -7.34 19.33
N ALA A 467 8.23 -6.03 19.36
CA ALA A 467 8.30 -5.22 20.56
C ALA A 467 7.42 -5.80 21.69
N ASP A 468 6.20 -6.20 21.36
CA ASP A 468 5.29 -6.87 22.31
C ASP A 468 5.86 -8.19 22.82
N ILE A 469 6.48 -9.00 21.94
CA ILE A 469 7.08 -10.27 22.32
C ILE A 469 8.24 -10.11 23.31
N VAL A 470 9.12 -9.13 23.08
CA VAL A 470 10.28 -8.92 23.94
C VAL A 470 9.97 -8.05 25.17
N GLY A 471 8.75 -7.50 25.26
CA GLY A 471 8.26 -6.72 26.39
C GLY A 471 8.85 -5.32 26.51
N SER A 472 9.60 -4.83 25.51
CA SER A 472 10.18 -3.49 25.54
C SER A 472 10.71 -3.04 24.18
N THR A 473 10.25 -1.89 23.73
CA THR A 473 10.84 -1.20 22.56
C THR A 473 12.30 -0.79 22.80
N LYS A 474 12.68 -0.53 24.05
CA LYS A 474 14.07 -0.19 24.43
C LYS A 474 15.04 -1.34 24.22
N GLN A 475 14.60 -2.61 24.35
CA GLN A 475 15.45 -3.78 24.08
C GLN A 475 15.68 -4.02 22.58
N LEU A 476 14.74 -3.63 21.73
CA LEU A 476 14.89 -3.73 20.28
C LEU A 476 15.77 -2.62 19.70
N GLY A 477 15.91 -1.50 20.41
CA GLY A 477 16.45 -0.27 19.83
C GLY A 477 15.47 0.36 18.82
N ALA A 478 15.94 1.38 18.11
CA ALA A 478 15.22 1.89 16.95
C ALA A 478 15.01 0.78 15.90
N PRO A 479 14.00 0.89 15.04
CA PRO A 479 13.90 0.06 13.85
C PRO A 479 15.26 -0.04 13.17
N ILE A 480 15.59 -1.18 12.57
CA ILE A 480 16.92 -1.43 11.99
C ILE A 480 17.32 -0.23 11.13
N ASN A 481 18.26 0.57 11.62
CA ASN A 481 18.85 1.66 10.87
C ASN A 481 20.38 1.54 10.89
N SER A 482 21.06 2.08 9.90
CA SER A 482 22.52 2.02 9.76
C SER A 482 23.24 2.96 10.76
N GLY A 483 22.55 3.92 11.38
CA GLY A 483 23.13 4.87 12.32
C GLY A 483 23.22 4.36 13.77
N ALA A 484 22.41 3.36 14.15
CA ALA A 484 22.40 2.83 15.51
C ALA A 484 23.54 1.84 15.82
N LEU A 485 24.32 1.42 14.83
CA LEU A 485 25.43 0.47 14.99
C LEU A 485 26.75 1.10 15.41
N MET A 486 26.85 2.45 15.48
CA MET A 486 28.11 3.17 15.71
C MET A 486 28.14 4.06 16.95
N LEU A 487 27.16 3.98 17.84
CA LEU A 487 27.23 4.71 19.11
C LEU A 487 27.15 3.73 20.28
N GLU A 488 28.31 3.28 20.75
CA GLU A 488 28.52 3.00 22.16
C GLU A 488 28.29 4.33 22.89
N VAL A 489 27.13 4.51 23.48
CA VAL A 489 26.86 5.63 24.35
C VAL A 489 27.38 5.24 25.73
N ASP A 490 28.49 5.86 26.11
CA ASP A 490 29.01 5.87 27.46
C ASP A 490 27.92 6.45 28.39
N PRO A 491 27.54 5.78 29.47
CA PRO A 491 26.54 6.32 30.38
C PRO A 491 27.18 7.29 31.38
N LEU A 492 26.53 8.44 31.53
CA LEU A 492 26.64 9.34 32.65
C LEU A 492 27.75 10.40 32.65
N GLN A 493 27.41 11.59 32.25
CA GLN A 493 27.74 12.78 33.03
C GLN A 493 26.49 13.65 33.17
N GLY A 494 26.12 13.87 34.42
CA GLY A 494 24.99 14.72 34.79
C GLY A 494 25.27 16.19 34.44
N VAL A 495 24.21 16.87 34.09
CA VAL A 495 24.16 18.35 34.14
C VAL A 495 23.07 18.72 35.09
N GLU A 496 23.52 19.45 36.10
CA GLU A 496 22.72 20.09 37.16
C GLU A 496 21.80 21.16 36.56
N HIS A 497 20.63 21.26 37.16
CA HIS A 497 19.67 22.34 36.94
C HIS A 497 20.23 23.67 37.42
N ASP A 498 20.14 24.70 36.60
CA ASP A 498 20.01 26.07 37.05
C ASP A 498 18.71 26.64 36.51
N GLU A 499 17.83 26.97 37.46
CA GLU A 499 16.63 27.76 37.25
C GLU A 499 17.05 29.22 37.15
N GLU A 500 16.67 29.94 36.12
CA GLU A 500 16.48 31.38 36.15
C GLU A 500 15.20 31.77 35.41
N GLU A 501 14.30 32.34 36.23
CA GLU A 501 13.10 33.06 35.80
C GLU A 501 13.51 34.37 35.12
N GLU A 502 12.88 34.70 34.00
CA GLU A 502 12.60 36.10 33.65
C GLU A 502 11.25 36.22 32.92
N GLU A 503 10.34 36.86 33.64
CA GLU A 503 9.13 37.48 33.11
C GLU A 503 9.53 38.70 32.27
N GLU A 504 8.88 38.87 31.08
CA GLU A 504 8.52 40.23 30.65
C GLU A 504 7.33 40.19 29.64
N GLU A 505 6.45 41.12 29.90
CA GLU A 505 5.15 41.39 29.33
C GLU A 505 5.20 42.12 27.97
N GLU A 506 3.99 42.18 27.36
CA GLU A 506 3.50 43.22 26.42
C GLU A 506 3.87 43.01 24.94
N GLU A 507 3.05 43.24 23.95
CA GLU A 507 1.72 43.90 23.78
C GLU A 507 1.10 43.49 22.45
N ALA A 508 -0.18 43.65 22.38
CA ALA A 508 -1.04 43.42 21.22
C ALA A 508 -0.65 44.22 19.97
N ASP A 509 -0.81 43.64 18.80
CA ASP A 509 -1.47 44.46 17.74
C ASP A 509 -2.33 43.62 16.80
N SER A 510 -3.50 44.12 16.62
CA SER A 510 -4.61 43.64 15.83
C SER A 510 -4.40 43.89 14.35
N ALA A 511 -4.70 42.96 13.46
CA ALA A 511 -5.31 43.32 12.18
C ALA A 511 -5.88 42.15 11.38
N ALA A 512 -7.14 42.32 11.05
CA ALA A 512 -7.84 41.81 9.90
C ALA A 512 -8.30 40.34 9.90
N LEU A 513 -9.44 40.14 10.54
CA LEU A 513 -10.47 39.20 10.13
C LEU A 513 -10.93 39.52 8.70
N ILE A 514 -10.72 38.59 7.79
CA ILE A 514 -11.48 38.54 6.54
C ILE A 514 -12.65 37.60 6.80
N ASP A 515 -13.83 38.13 6.81
CA ASP A 515 -15.12 37.45 6.88
C ASP A 515 -15.25 36.40 5.79
N ALA A 516 -15.35 35.15 6.18
CA ALA A 516 -15.94 34.10 5.37
C ALA A 516 -17.45 34.02 5.72
N PRO A 517 -18.32 33.93 4.72
CA PRO A 517 -19.76 34.00 4.97
C PRO A 517 -20.27 32.69 5.60
N GLY A 518 -20.97 32.91 6.66
CA GLY A 518 -22.06 32.25 7.33
C GLY A 518 -22.31 30.74 7.13
N TRP A 519 -21.93 29.95 8.11
CA TRP A 519 -22.41 28.58 8.32
C TRP A 519 -23.70 28.51 9.16
N GLU A 520 -24.51 29.55 9.23
CA GLU A 520 -25.73 29.63 10.04
C GLU A 520 -27.03 29.45 9.25
N GLN A 521 -27.11 28.68 8.19
CA GLN A 521 -28.41 28.31 7.60
C GLN A 521 -28.44 26.89 6.99
N ALA A 522 -28.28 25.88 7.82
CA ALA A 522 -28.69 24.51 7.49
C ALA A 522 -29.29 23.78 8.69
N SER A 523 -30.11 24.46 9.49
CA SER A 523 -30.94 23.86 10.53
C SER A 523 -32.41 23.83 10.11
N SER A 524 -32.71 23.14 9.01
CA SER A 524 -34.08 22.70 8.69
C SER A 524 -34.04 21.54 7.70
N VAL A 525 -33.54 20.40 8.16
CA VAL A 525 -33.87 19.12 7.53
C VAL A 525 -34.87 18.44 8.46
N GLY A 526 -36.07 18.18 7.91
CA GLY A 526 -37.23 17.75 8.61
C GLY A 526 -37.02 16.50 9.48
N GLU A 527 -37.67 16.51 10.62
CA GLU A 527 -37.87 15.37 11.49
C GLU A 527 -38.43 14.16 10.72
N LEU A 528 -37.60 13.15 10.56
CA LEU A 528 -38.09 11.82 10.28
C LEU A 528 -38.63 11.24 11.59
N VAL A 529 -39.93 11.32 11.74
CA VAL A 529 -40.67 10.71 12.84
C VAL A 529 -40.61 9.18 12.71
N PHE A 530 -39.80 8.54 13.53
CA PHE A 530 -39.90 7.12 13.79
C PHE A 530 -40.90 6.91 14.96
N SER A 531 -41.93 6.12 14.71
CA SER A 531 -42.93 5.70 15.69
C SER A 531 -42.29 4.88 16.81
N PRO A 532 -42.61 5.13 18.08
CA PRO A 532 -42.03 4.42 19.20
C PRO A 532 -42.77 3.11 19.45
N HIS A 533 -42.10 1.97 19.26
CA HIS A 533 -42.49 0.75 19.97
C HIS A 533 -41.22 0.02 20.40
N ASP A 534 -41.21 -0.26 21.72
CA ASP A 534 -40.37 -1.15 22.50
C ASP A 534 -39.03 -0.55 23.04
N GLU A 535 -39.23 0.09 24.21
CA GLU A 535 -38.19 0.26 25.23
C GLU A 535 -37.71 -1.11 25.74
N GLN A 536 -36.45 -1.45 25.45
CA GLN A 536 -35.64 -2.22 26.37
C GLN A 536 -34.28 -1.50 26.55
N THR A 537 -34.22 -0.82 27.67
CA THR A 537 -33.08 -0.11 28.22
C THR A 537 -31.91 -1.09 28.46
N ILE A 538 -30.92 -1.08 27.63
CA ILE A 538 -29.59 -1.64 28.00
C ILE A 538 -28.74 -0.44 28.40
N GLY A 539 -28.53 -0.31 29.72
CA GLY A 539 -27.67 0.71 30.30
C GLY A 539 -26.23 0.49 29.87
N PHE A 540 -25.66 1.43 29.13
CA PHE A 540 -24.22 1.53 28.94
C PHE A 540 -23.62 2.19 30.18
N ASN A 541 -22.92 1.39 30.99
CA ASN A 541 -22.11 1.88 32.08
C ASN A 541 -20.90 2.63 31.53
N SER A 542 -20.77 3.89 31.95
CA SER A 542 -19.63 4.75 31.78
C SER A 542 -18.42 4.22 32.58
N GLN A 543 -17.60 3.39 31.95
CA GLN A 543 -16.33 2.89 32.53
C GLN A 543 -15.15 3.02 31.56
N TRP A 544 -15.22 3.96 30.61
CA TRP A 544 -14.17 4.15 29.61
C TRP A 544 -13.26 5.37 29.89
N ASP A 545 -13.50 6.14 30.95
CA ASP A 545 -12.74 7.38 31.22
C ASP A 545 -11.44 7.19 32.01
N THR A 546 -10.99 5.96 32.29
CA THR A 546 -9.83 5.74 33.15
C THR A 546 -8.72 4.84 32.56
N ILE A 547 -8.77 4.48 31.27
CA ILE A 547 -7.73 3.64 30.64
C ILE A 547 -6.89 4.41 29.60
N ALA A 548 -7.15 5.70 29.39
CA ALA A 548 -6.51 6.47 28.32
C ALA A 548 -5.10 7.01 28.64
N GLU A 549 -4.60 6.90 29.86
CA GLU A 549 -3.33 7.55 30.23
C GLU A 549 -2.10 6.64 30.29
N ASP A 550 -2.20 5.31 30.19
CA ASP A 550 -1.03 4.43 30.39
C ASP A 550 -0.60 3.58 29.18
N HIS A 551 -1.21 3.72 28.02
CA HIS A 551 -0.78 3.04 26.80
C HIS A 551 -0.52 4.03 25.67
N MET A 552 0.62 4.73 25.72
CA MET A 552 1.19 5.32 24.49
C MET A 552 1.44 4.18 23.50
N SER A 553 0.69 4.17 22.42
CA SER A 553 0.89 3.20 21.34
C SER A 553 2.36 3.24 20.89
N PRO A 554 3.02 2.09 20.71
CA PRO A 554 4.37 2.01 20.14
C PRO A 554 4.52 2.77 18.81
N THR A 555 3.43 2.97 18.11
CA THR A 555 3.35 3.73 16.84
C THR A 555 3.77 5.20 17.01
N ALA A 556 3.51 5.81 18.16
CA ALA A 556 3.93 7.19 18.42
C ALA A 556 5.46 7.39 18.42
N LEU A 557 6.22 6.29 18.59
CA LEU A 557 7.68 6.29 18.56
C LEU A 557 8.25 6.07 17.15
N LEU A 558 7.43 5.64 16.19
CA LEU A 558 7.85 5.42 14.81
C LEU A 558 7.82 6.69 13.96
N TYR A 559 7.01 7.67 14.33
CA TYR A 559 6.81 8.89 13.55
C TYR A 559 7.35 10.10 14.34
N PRO A 560 8.62 10.46 14.17
CA PRO A 560 9.10 11.75 14.67
C PRO A 560 8.28 12.87 14.04
N ALA A 561 8.05 13.95 14.78
CA ALA A 561 7.34 15.12 14.26
C ALA A 561 7.92 15.52 12.90
N ILE A 562 7.07 15.61 11.89
CA ILE A 562 7.48 15.99 10.52
C ILE A 562 8.05 17.40 10.58
N GLU A 563 9.28 17.57 10.12
CA GLU A 563 9.93 18.88 10.09
C GLU A 563 9.12 19.91 9.28
N PRO A 564 9.06 21.18 9.70
CA PRO A 564 8.29 22.22 9.00
C PRO A 564 8.64 22.39 7.51
N SER A 565 9.87 22.07 7.12
CA SER A 565 10.33 22.11 5.72
C SER A 565 9.69 21.03 4.84
N MET A 566 9.23 19.94 5.41
CA MET A 566 8.51 18.87 4.68
C MET A 566 7.02 19.17 4.51
N ARG A 567 6.44 20.03 5.35
CA ARG A 567 5.02 20.40 5.27
C ARG A 567 4.63 21.01 3.91
N LEU A 568 5.52 21.80 3.32
CA LEU A 568 5.26 22.46 2.02
C LEU A 568 5.37 21.44 0.85
N ALA A 569 6.18 20.42 0.98
CA ALA A 569 6.37 19.40 -0.05
C ALA A 569 5.15 18.47 -0.18
N LEU A 570 4.45 18.19 0.93
CA LEU A 570 3.24 17.37 0.93
C LEU A 570 2.05 18.06 0.24
N LEU A 571 2.01 19.41 0.23
CA LEU A 571 0.92 20.18 -0.37
C LEU A 571 1.18 20.63 -1.82
N SER A 572 2.40 20.49 -2.34
CA SER A 572 2.81 21.05 -3.64
C SER A 572 3.28 20.03 -4.67
N GLY A 573 3.18 18.74 -4.38
CA GLY A 573 3.53 17.67 -5.33
C GLY A 573 2.45 17.48 -6.39
N PRO A 574 2.79 17.19 -7.66
CA PRO A 574 1.78 16.72 -8.59
C PRO A 574 1.26 15.37 -8.11
N TYR A 575 -0.03 15.30 -7.86
CA TYR A 575 -0.72 14.04 -7.63
C TYR A 575 -0.65 13.22 -8.91
N VAL A 576 -0.05 12.08 -8.81
CA VAL A 576 -0.13 11.09 -9.87
C VAL A 576 -1.00 9.98 -9.37
N SER A 577 -2.13 9.80 -10.04
CA SER A 577 -3.00 8.67 -9.73
C SER A 577 -2.18 7.39 -9.70
N SER A 578 -2.29 6.76 -8.57
CA SER A 578 -1.49 5.73 -8.27
C SER A 578 -1.97 4.50 -7.73
N VAL A 579 -1.68 3.62 -7.53
CA VAL A 579 -1.59 2.31 -6.96
C VAL A 579 -1.05 1.26 -7.90
#